data_e4e415c741fcdfb790a5cd9fda6f5e1b
#
_entry.id   e4e415c741fcdfb790a5cd9fda6f5e1b
#
_cell.length_a   1.000
_cell.length_b   1.000
_cell.length_c   1.000
_cell.angle_alpha   90.00
_cell.angle_beta   90.00
_cell.angle_gamma   90.00
#
_symmetry.space_group_name_H-M   'P 1'
#
loop_
_entity.id
_entity.type
_entity.pdbx_description
1 polymer ?
#
loop_
_entity_poly.entity_id
_entity_poly.type
_entity_poly.pdbx_seq_one_letter_code
_entity_poly.pdbx_strand_id
1 'polypeptide(L)'
;MRYSHQRETIREIISSTNIHPTADWIFQQAKHKISNISLGTVYRNLRQLAADGAIRTIYDGSMARYDWNIEPHDHLKCRICDDIVDIHVLSDGIRNKVQKQFKFEVDDVEMNIIGTCKKHK
;
A
#
# COMPACT_ATOMS: atom_id res chain seq x y z
N MET A 1 -16.03 -7.78 14.32
CA MET A 1 -16.13 -8.09 12.88
C MET A 1 -16.21 -9.60 12.68
N ARG A 2 -17.01 -10.00 11.72
CA ARG A 2 -17.20 -11.42 11.42
C ARG A 2 -15.93 -11.99 10.74
N TYR A 3 -15.46 -13.15 11.22
CA TYR A 3 -14.34 -13.85 10.62
C TYR A 3 -14.64 -14.26 9.19
N SER A 4 -13.67 -14.08 8.31
CA SER A 4 -13.74 -14.51 6.92
C SER A 4 -12.44 -15.18 6.54
N HIS A 5 -12.50 -16.44 6.13
CA HIS A 5 -11.32 -17.18 5.68
C HIS A 5 -10.67 -16.52 4.46
N GLN A 6 -11.48 -16.02 3.53
CA GLN A 6 -10.98 -15.32 2.34
C GLN A 6 -10.23 -14.04 2.72
N ARG A 7 -10.80 -13.24 3.61
CA ARG A 7 -10.19 -11.98 4.07
C ARG A 7 -8.88 -12.24 4.79
N GLU A 8 -8.87 -13.22 5.69
CA GLU A 8 -7.67 -13.56 6.45
C GLU A 8 -6.56 -14.09 5.54
N THR A 9 -6.88 -14.91 4.55
CA THR A 9 -5.92 -15.39 3.56
C THR A 9 -5.29 -14.24 2.78
N ILE A 10 -6.11 -13.28 2.34
CA ILE A 10 -5.63 -12.10 1.60
C ILE A 10 -4.72 -11.25 2.50
N ARG A 11 -5.11 -11.04 3.75
CA ARG A 11 -4.30 -10.28 4.71
C ARG A 11 -2.94 -10.93 4.93
N GLU A 12 -2.90 -12.25 5.07
CA GLU A 12 -1.66 -13.00 5.25
C GLU A 12 -0.74 -12.89 4.03
N ILE A 13 -1.31 -12.93 2.83
CA ILE A 13 -0.53 -12.78 1.59
C ILE A 13 0.16 -11.42 1.56
N ILE A 14 -0.56 -10.36 1.89
CA ILE A 14 -0.01 -9.01 1.91
C ILE A 14 1.07 -8.89 2.98
N SER A 15 0.85 -9.47 4.15
CA SER A 15 1.78 -9.42 5.28
C SER A 15 3.07 -10.18 5.01
N SER A 16 3.08 -11.09 4.05
CA SER A 16 4.22 -11.95 3.74
C SER A 16 5.20 -11.33 2.74
N THR A 17 4.93 -10.15 2.22
CA THR A 17 5.75 -9.54 1.17
C THR A 17 5.95 -8.04 1.39
N ASN A 18 7.08 -7.53 0.90
CA ASN A 18 7.40 -6.10 0.90
C ASN A 18 7.37 -5.49 -0.51
N ILE A 19 6.84 -6.22 -1.49
CA ILE A 19 6.84 -5.73 -2.88
C ILE A 19 5.75 -4.69 -3.18
N HIS A 20 4.87 -4.43 -2.24
CA HIS A 20 3.69 -3.56 -2.43
C HIS A 20 2.83 -4.09 -3.57
N PRO A 21 2.18 -5.25 -3.38
CA PRO A 21 1.54 -5.96 -4.48
C PRO A 21 0.29 -5.26 -5.02
N THR A 22 -0.01 -5.54 -6.29
CA THR A 22 -1.29 -5.17 -6.90
C THR A 22 -2.36 -6.19 -6.55
N ALA A 23 -3.63 -5.85 -6.81
CA ALA A 23 -4.74 -6.79 -6.62
C ALA A 23 -4.59 -8.04 -7.49
N ASP A 24 -4.09 -7.89 -8.72
CA ASP A 24 -3.88 -9.02 -9.62
C ASP A 24 -2.83 -10.00 -9.07
N TRP A 25 -1.73 -9.48 -8.54
CA TRP A 25 -0.71 -10.33 -7.92
C TRP A 25 -1.28 -11.07 -6.70
N ILE A 26 -2.03 -10.35 -5.86
CA ILE A 26 -2.67 -10.94 -4.68
C ILE A 26 -3.65 -12.05 -5.10
N PHE A 27 -4.42 -11.80 -6.15
CA PHE A 27 -5.35 -12.78 -6.70
C PHE A 27 -4.65 -14.06 -7.15
N GLN A 28 -3.52 -13.93 -7.86
CA GLN A 28 -2.75 -15.10 -8.31
C GLN A 28 -2.24 -15.92 -7.11
N GLN A 29 -1.78 -15.26 -6.06
CA GLN A 29 -1.36 -15.95 -4.85
C GLN A 29 -2.54 -16.60 -4.11
N ALA A 30 -3.66 -15.90 -4.01
CA ALA A 30 -4.85 -16.41 -3.32
C ALA A 30 -5.43 -17.66 -3.99
N LYS A 31 -5.34 -17.76 -5.31
CA LYS A 31 -5.83 -18.93 -6.06
C LYS A 31 -5.13 -20.22 -5.66
N HIS A 32 -3.90 -20.15 -5.20
CA HIS A 32 -3.17 -21.33 -4.72
C HIS A 32 -3.75 -21.89 -3.42
N LYS A 33 -4.42 -21.04 -2.63
CA LYS A 33 -4.99 -21.42 -1.34
C LYS A 33 -6.50 -21.59 -1.40
N ILE A 34 -7.17 -20.82 -2.24
CA ILE A 34 -8.62 -20.85 -2.43
C ILE A 34 -8.88 -20.91 -3.93
N SER A 35 -9.00 -22.12 -4.46
CA SER A 35 -9.00 -22.37 -5.91
C SER A 35 -10.16 -21.69 -6.65
N ASN A 36 -11.28 -21.45 -5.97
CA ASN A 36 -12.48 -20.86 -6.58
C ASN A 36 -12.66 -19.37 -6.29
N ILE A 37 -11.64 -18.71 -5.71
CA ILE A 37 -11.73 -17.28 -5.44
C ILE A 37 -11.78 -16.48 -6.74
N SER A 38 -12.57 -15.42 -6.78
CA SER A 38 -12.66 -14.53 -7.94
C SER A 38 -11.89 -13.22 -7.68
N LEU A 39 -11.49 -12.56 -8.77
CA LEU A 39 -10.85 -11.26 -8.67
C LEU A 39 -11.75 -10.23 -7.98
N GLY A 40 -13.06 -10.28 -8.27
CA GLY A 40 -14.03 -9.42 -7.59
C GLY A 40 -14.06 -9.61 -6.09
N THR A 41 -13.95 -10.86 -5.63
CA THR A 41 -13.87 -11.17 -4.21
C THR A 41 -12.59 -10.59 -3.60
N VAL A 42 -11.46 -10.68 -4.29
CA VAL A 42 -10.20 -10.08 -3.84
C VAL A 42 -10.35 -8.57 -3.68
N TYR A 43 -10.87 -7.87 -4.67
CA TYR A 43 -11.09 -6.42 -4.60
C TYR A 43 -12.00 -6.03 -3.43
N ARG A 44 -13.08 -6.79 -3.23
CA ARG A 44 -14.04 -6.53 -2.15
C ARG A 44 -13.38 -6.65 -0.78
N ASN A 45 -12.56 -7.68 -0.59
CA ASN A 45 -11.84 -7.88 0.66
C ASN A 45 -10.73 -6.86 0.87
N LEU A 46 -10.05 -6.44 -0.20
CA LEU A 46 -9.03 -5.38 -0.11
C LEU A 46 -9.64 -4.06 0.34
N ARG A 47 -10.79 -3.70 -0.21
CA ARG A 47 -11.50 -2.49 0.23
C ARG A 47 -11.87 -2.56 1.71
N GLN A 48 -12.35 -3.72 2.16
CA GLN A 48 -12.71 -3.91 3.56
C GLN A 48 -11.50 -3.81 4.48
N LEU A 49 -10.40 -4.45 4.12
CA LEU A 49 -9.17 -4.41 4.91
C LEU A 49 -8.60 -3.00 4.99
N ALA A 50 -8.64 -2.25 3.89
CA ALA A 50 -8.18 -0.87 3.88
C ALA A 50 -9.09 0.02 4.74
N ALA A 51 -10.41 -0.16 4.64
CA ALA A 51 -11.37 0.60 5.44
C ALA A 51 -11.20 0.33 6.93
N ASP A 52 -10.83 -0.91 7.29
CA ASP A 52 -10.61 -1.31 8.69
C ASP A 52 -9.23 -0.88 9.21
N GLY A 53 -8.38 -0.32 8.37
CA GLY A 53 -7.02 0.09 8.76
C GLY A 53 -6.03 -1.07 8.89
N ALA A 54 -6.37 -2.24 8.37
CA ALA A 54 -5.49 -3.41 8.44
C ALA A 54 -4.38 -3.39 7.38
N ILE A 55 -4.60 -2.67 6.28
CA ILE A 55 -3.63 -2.45 5.22
C ILE A 55 -3.74 -1.01 4.73
N ARG A 56 -2.71 -0.54 4.01
CA ARG A 56 -2.73 0.77 3.34
C ARG A 56 -2.82 0.56 1.84
N THR A 57 -3.57 1.44 1.17
CA THR A 57 -3.59 1.49 -0.29
C THR A 57 -2.65 2.61 -0.74
N ILE A 58 -1.77 2.30 -1.68
CA ILE A 58 -0.83 3.25 -2.29
C ILE A 58 -1.20 3.36 -3.76
N TYR A 59 -1.35 4.60 -4.24
CA TYR A 59 -1.65 4.81 -5.64
C TYR A 59 -0.37 5.10 -6.42
N ASP A 60 -0.13 4.28 -7.42
CA ASP A 60 0.98 4.39 -8.34
C ASP A 60 0.38 4.74 -9.71
N GLY A 61 0.23 6.04 -9.97
CA GLY A 61 -0.58 6.50 -11.09
C GLY A 61 -2.05 6.11 -10.86
N SER A 62 -2.63 5.40 -11.82
CA SER A 62 -4.00 4.88 -11.70
C SER A 62 -4.07 3.49 -11.06
N MET A 63 -2.92 2.89 -10.76
CA MET A 63 -2.85 1.53 -10.23
C MET A 63 -2.78 1.57 -8.70
N ALA A 64 -3.61 0.78 -8.03
CA ALA A 64 -3.55 0.62 -6.60
C ALA A 64 -2.57 -0.48 -6.22
N ARG A 65 -1.74 -0.23 -5.23
CA ARG A 65 -0.85 -1.21 -4.61
C ARG A 65 -1.15 -1.24 -3.12
N TYR A 66 -0.79 -2.33 -2.47
CA TYR A 66 -1.20 -2.57 -1.08
C TYR A 66 0.00 -2.84 -0.20
N ASP A 67 -0.06 -2.30 1.02
CA ASP A 67 1.04 -2.36 1.97
C ASP A 67 0.52 -2.85 3.32
N TRP A 68 1.21 -3.84 3.90
CA TRP A 68 0.89 -4.32 5.25
C TRP A 68 1.31 -3.32 6.33
N ASN A 69 2.27 -2.45 6.02
CA ASN A 69 2.78 -1.49 6.99
C ASN A 69 1.83 -0.31 7.09
N ILE A 70 1.02 -0.29 8.13
CA ILE A 70 0.03 0.76 8.37
C ILE A 70 0.60 1.96 9.13
N GLU A 71 1.85 1.88 9.59
CA GLU A 71 2.52 3.00 10.22
C GLU A 71 2.75 4.11 9.18
N PRO A 72 2.59 5.39 9.57
CA PRO A 72 2.85 6.48 8.63
C PRO A 72 4.28 6.43 8.11
N HIS A 73 4.44 6.40 6.79
CA HIS A 73 5.74 6.38 6.14
C HIS A 73 5.60 6.89 4.72
N ASP A 74 6.72 7.20 4.11
CA ASP A 74 6.79 7.68 2.74
C ASP A 74 7.39 6.60 1.84
N HIS A 75 7.38 6.80 0.55
CA HIS A 75 7.84 5.81 -0.42
C HIS A 75 8.79 6.41 -1.42
N LEU A 76 9.78 5.60 -1.81
CA LEU A 76 10.61 5.85 -3.00
C LEU A 76 10.14 4.93 -4.09
N LYS A 77 9.93 5.46 -5.29
CA LYS A 77 9.57 4.66 -6.45
C LYS A 77 10.61 4.80 -7.54
N CYS A 78 11.09 3.67 -8.07
CA CYS A 78 11.95 3.66 -9.25
C CYS A 78 11.07 3.60 -10.50
N ARG A 79 11.23 4.59 -11.39
CA ARG A 79 10.44 4.64 -12.63
C ARG A 79 10.83 3.57 -13.65
N ILE A 80 11.99 2.94 -13.46
CA ILE A 80 12.48 1.93 -14.39
C ILE A 80 12.04 0.52 -14.01
N CYS A 81 12.24 0.11 -12.75
CA CYS A 81 11.89 -1.23 -12.29
C CYS A 81 10.60 -1.30 -11.49
N ASP A 82 9.95 -0.17 -11.26
CA ASP A 82 8.72 -0.04 -10.48
C ASP A 82 8.82 -0.49 -9.01
N ASP A 83 10.04 -0.67 -8.49
CA ASP A 83 10.22 -0.98 -7.08
C ASP A 83 9.74 0.18 -6.22
N ILE A 84 9.02 -0.18 -5.15
CA ILE A 84 8.59 0.78 -4.13
C ILE A 84 9.25 0.37 -2.82
N VAL A 85 9.95 1.33 -2.21
CA VAL A 85 10.67 1.13 -0.95
C VAL A 85 10.10 2.07 0.10
N ASP A 86 9.80 1.54 1.28
CA ASP A 86 9.33 2.35 2.40
C ASP A 86 10.49 3.15 2.97
N ILE A 87 10.23 4.44 3.22
CA ILE A 87 11.19 5.31 3.92
C ILE A 87 10.46 6.03 5.04
N HIS A 88 11.19 6.37 6.08
CA HIS A 88 10.66 7.12 7.21
C HIS A 88 11.26 8.52 7.21
N VAL A 89 10.58 9.46 7.84
CA VAL A 89 11.19 10.69 8.37
C VAL A 89 11.02 11.99 7.60
N LEU A 90 10.59 11.99 6.34
CA LEU A 90 10.54 13.23 5.56
C LEU A 90 9.26 14.02 5.77
N SER A 91 8.18 13.36 6.15
CA SER A 91 6.86 13.97 6.21
C SER A 91 6.65 14.93 7.39
N ASP A 92 7.39 14.77 8.49
CA ASP A 92 7.19 15.60 9.68
C ASP A 92 7.51 17.06 9.42
N GLY A 93 8.63 17.33 8.76
CA GLY A 93 9.01 18.70 8.41
C GLY A 93 8.02 19.37 7.48
N ILE A 94 7.50 18.62 6.53
CA ILE A 94 6.49 19.10 5.57
C ILE A 94 5.18 19.41 6.30
N ARG A 95 4.75 18.53 7.19
CA ARG A 95 3.55 18.73 8.00
C ARG A 95 3.61 20.06 8.75
N ASN A 96 4.70 20.30 9.46
CA ASN A 96 4.87 21.52 10.23
C ASN A 96 4.88 22.76 9.33
N LYS A 97 5.55 22.68 8.21
CA LYS A 97 5.65 23.79 7.25
C LYS A 97 4.30 24.14 6.67
N VAL A 98 3.50 23.16 6.29
CA VAL A 98 2.15 23.37 5.75
C VAL A 98 1.24 23.99 6.79
N GLN A 99 1.28 23.49 8.02
CA GLN A 99 0.44 24.02 9.10
C GLN A 99 0.75 25.49 9.40
N LYS A 100 2.03 25.86 9.40
CA LYS A 100 2.44 27.23 9.68
C LYS A 100 2.17 28.18 8.54
N GLN A 101 2.49 27.81 7.31
CA GLN A 101 2.37 28.68 6.15
C GLN A 101 0.93 28.86 5.68
N PHE A 102 0.13 27.82 5.76
CA PHE A 102 -1.22 27.81 5.17
C PHE A 102 -2.32 27.78 6.22
N LYS A 103 -1.97 27.79 7.50
CA LYS A 103 -2.94 27.70 8.61
C LYS A 103 -3.89 26.52 8.39
N PHE A 104 -3.32 25.39 8.04
CA PHE A 104 -4.03 24.19 7.62
C PHE A 104 -3.78 23.09 8.65
N GLU A 105 -4.85 22.43 9.11
CA GLU A 105 -4.71 21.27 9.99
C GLU A 105 -4.43 20.04 9.14
N VAL A 106 -3.26 19.42 9.34
CA VAL A 106 -2.83 18.28 8.55
C VAL A 106 -3.16 17.00 9.28
N ASP A 107 -4.03 16.18 8.70
CA ASP A 107 -4.40 14.87 9.26
C ASP A 107 -3.39 13.80 8.88
N ASP A 108 -2.90 13.80 7.65
CA ASP A 108 -1.95 12.81 7.15
C ASP A 108 -1.10 13.41 6.03
N VAL A 109 0.06 12.83 5.82
CA VAL A 109 0.95 13.17 4.71
C VAL A 109 1.34 11.88 4.01
N GLU A 110 1.08 11.80 2.71
CA GLU A 110 1.57 10.73 1.86
C GLU A 110 2.50 11.35 0.83
N MET A 111 3.71 10.81 0.72
CA MET A 111 4.70 11.33 -0.20
C MET A 111 5.34 10.18 -0.97
N ASN A 112 5.30 10.29 -2.29
CA ASN A 112 5.98 9.36 -3.18
C ASN A 112 7.09 10.12 -3.91
N ILE A 113 8.33 9.70 -3.70
CA ILE A 113 9.47 10.29 -4.36
C ILE A 113 9.84 9.40 -5.54
N ILE A 114 9.80 9.96 -6.74
CA ILE A 114 9.99 9.20 -7.97
C ILE A 114 11.37 9.50 -8.53
N GLY A 115 12.10 8.44 -8.85
CA GLY A 115 13.45 8.60 -9.37
C GLY A 115 13.97 7.29 -9.96
N THR A 116 15.29 7.11 -9.88
CA THR A 116 15.97 5.93 -10.42
C THR A 116 16.77 5.28 -9.31
N CYS A 117 16.54 3.99 -9.06
CA CYS A 117 17.27 3.27 -8.02
C CYS A 117 18.71 2.98 -8.43
N LYS A 118 19.53 2.55 -7.46
CA LYS A 118 20.97 2.31 -7.68
C LYS A 118 21.26 1.34 -8.82
N LYS A 119 20.37 0.38 -9.04
CA LYS A 119 20.52 -0.62 -10.10
C LYS A 119 20.46 -0.02 -11.51
N HIS A 120 19.88 1.17 -11.65
CA HIS A 120 19.57 1.77 -12.94
C HIS A 120 20.28 3.12 -13.17
N LYS A 121 21.23 3.42 -12.32
CA LYS A 121 22.05 4.62 -12.48
C LYS A 121 23.06 4.44 -13.59
#